data_397b95d2ca1e637a8b944a4f991b3979
#
_entry.id   397b95d2ca1e637a8b944a4f991b3979
#
_cell.length_a   1.000
_cell.length_b   1.000
_cell.length_c   1.000
_cell.angle_alpha   90.00
_cell.angle_beta   90.00
_cell.angle_gamma   90.00
#
_symmetry.space_group_name_H-M   'P 1'
#
loop_
_entity.id
_entity.type
_entity.pdbx_description
1 polymer ?
#
loop_
_entity_poly.entity_id
_entity_poly.type
_entity_poly.pdbx_seq_one_letter_code
_entity_poly.pdbx_strand_id
1 'polypeptide(L)'
;MALGGGTYLMQNKVLPGAYINFVSRPKAMGSLGERGVVCVGMELDWGMTEMMAVEAADFRTDSRKLFGYDYLSDEMKDIRELFLHAKKVLVYRLNGGEKAKATIGNLTATAKYAGKRGNDLSIVIMENVDEDGFFDVMTYLGTELADSQTAATADGLKENDFVTFSGTGALTATAGTYLTGGTTTVATGSSYTAFLEAAEAEDFHVLAYNGSDETTKKLFVNFTKWMREEEGVKFVTVLHDYPEADHEGIISVGTAKEMVYWTAHAPHRLPRKTGTALPQCL
;
A
#
# COMPACT_ATOMS: atom_id res chain seq x y z
N MET A 1 47.33 -33.19 9.47
CA MET A 1 47.18 -32.51 10.77
C MET A 1 46.05 -31.52 10.63
N ALA A 2 44.94 -31.79 11.27
CA ALA A 2 43.83 -30.82 11.33
C ALA A 2 44.24 -29.74 12.32
N LEU A 3 44.42 -28.52 11.84
CA LEU A 3 44.60 -27.35 12.67
C LEU A 3 43.24 -27.04 13.32
N GLY A 4 43.16 -27.34 14.64
CA GLY A 4 41.96 -27.25 15.40
C GLY A 4 41.39 -25.82 15.50
N GLY A 5 40.19 -25.62 15.00
CA GLY A 5 39.33 -24.56 15.41
C GLY A 5 38.60 -24.97 16.67
N GLY A 6 39.06 -24.56 17.82
CA GLY A 6 38.36 -24.77 19.10
C GLY A 6 37.57 -23.53 19.49
N THR A 7 36.38 -23.73 20.05
CA THR A 7 35.58 -22.66 20.65
C THR A 7 36.12 -22.35 22.04
N TYR A 8 36.70 -21.21 22.27
CA TYR A 8 37.24 -20.79 23.56
C TYR A 8 36.11 -20.17 24.40
N LEU A 9 35.51 -20.95 25.27
CA LEU A 9 34.46 -20.50 26.19
C LEU A 9 34.97 -20.01 27.57
N MET A 10 36.26 -20.28 27.89
CA MET A 10 36.88 -19.83 29.14
C MET A 10 38.27 -19.22 28.86
N GLN A 11 38.60 -18.18 29.65
CA GLN A 11 39.87 -17.44 29.53
C GLN A 11 41.07 -18.12 30.23
N ASN A 12 41.27 -19.42 30.13
CA ASN A 12 42.44 -20.11 30.66
C ASN A 12 43.59 -20.07 29.62
N LYS A 13 44.19 -18.89 29.46
CA LYS A 13 45.34 -18.72 28.58
C LYS A 13 46.62 -19.16 29.28
N VAL A 14 47.24 -20.22 28.79
CA VAL A 14 48.54 -20.74 29.29
C VAL A 14 49.70 -20.11 28.50
N LEU A 15 49.49 -19.69 27.28
CA LEU A 15 50.50 -19.09 26.40
C LEU A 15 50.06 -17.72 25.89
N PRO A 16 50.99 -16.75 25.75
CA PRO A 16 50.67 -15.47 25.12
C PRO A 16 50.34 -15.68 23.63
N GLY A 17 49.19 -15.18 23.20
CA GLY A 17 48.70 -15.26 21.83
C GLY A 17 47.35 -14.59 21.64
N ALA A 18 46.99 -14.29 20.41
CA ALA A 18 45.63 -13.76 20.05
C ALA A 18 44.69 -14.95 19.87
N TYR A 19 43.70 -15.07 20.72
CA TYR A 19 42.64 -16.09 20.63
C TYR A 19 41.37 -15.42 20.06
N ILE A 20 41.09 -15.69 18.79
CA ILE A 20 39.93 -15.12 18.09
C ILE A 20 38.87 -16.20 18.00
N ASN A 21 37.71 -15.93 18.59
CA ASN A 21 36.56 -16.81 18.50
C ASN A 21 35.58 -16.27 17.46
N PHE A 22 35.45 -16.94 16.33
CA PHE A 22 34.49 -16.64 15.29
C PHE A 22 33.15 -17.31 15.65
N VAL A 23 32.23 -16.58 16.22
CA VAL A 23 30.86 -17.03 16.43
C VAL A 23 30.05 -16.66 15.20
N SER A 24 29.77 -17.63 14.33
CA SER A 24 28.79 -17.46 13.28
C SER A 24 27.41 -17.38 13.94
N ARG A 25 26.83 -16.19 13.96
CA ARG A 25 25.37 -16.06 14.18
C ARG A 25 24.72 -16.38 12.85
N PRO A 26 23.84 -17.40 12.77
CA PRO A 26 22.99 -17.54 11.61
C PRO A 26 22.13 -16.27 11.54
N LYS A 27 22.46 -15.34 10.64
CA LYS A 27 21.46 -14.40 10.14
C LYS A 27 20.41 -15.28 9.50
N ALA A 28 19.16 -15.09 9.86
CA ALA A 28 18.07 -15.62 9.08
C ALA A 28 18.34 -15.18 7.63
N MET A 29 18.79 -16.13 6.82
CA MET A 29 18.82 -15.94 5.38
C MET A 29 17.35 -15.93 5.00
N GLY A 30 16.82 -14.71 4.78
CA GLY A 30 15.51 -14.57 4.20
C GLY A 30 15.44 -15.48 2.99
N SER A 31 14.44 -16.32 2.91
CA SER A 31 14.30 -17.25 1.81
C SER A 31 14.32 -16.42 0.52
N LEU A 32 15.08 -16.87 -0.48
CA LEU A 32 15.13 -16.22 -1.81
C LEU A 32 13.74 -16.05 -2.46
N GLY A 33 12.70 -16.66 -1.88
CA GLY A 33 11.30 -16.56 -2.30
C GLY A 33 10.52 -15.36 -1.75
N GLU A 34 11.07 -14.59 -0.81
CA GLU A 34 10.38 -13.45 -0.18
C GLU A 34 10.79 -12.08 -0.75
N ARG A 35 11.71 -12.05 -1.71
CA ARG A 35 12.09 -10.81 -2.39
C ARG A 35 10.99 -10.30 -3.31
N GLY A 36 10.83 -8.98 -3.39
CA GLY A 36 9.82 -8.33 -4.23
C GLY A 36 8.72 -7.63 -3.41
N VAL A 37 9.05 -7.20 -2.18
CA VAL A 37 8.18 -6.33 -1.39
C VAL A 37 8.50 -4.88 -1.74
N VAL A 38 7.50 -4.17 -2.25
CA VAL A 38 7.58 -2.74 -2.61
C VAL A 38 6.74 -1.95 -1.63
N CYS A 39 7.30 -0.86 -1.09
CA CYS A 39 6.60 0.09 -0.23
C CYS A 39 6.33 1.38 -1.01
N VAL A 40 5.07 1.83 -1.02
CA VAL A 40 4.64 3.01 -1.77
C VAL A 40 3.55 3.79 -1.06
N GLY A 41 3.71 5.12 -1.02
CA GLY A 41 2.65 6.04 -0.60
C GLY A 41 1.87 6.53 -1.81
N MET A 42 0.54 6.45 -1.77
CA MET A 42 -0.35 6.84 -2.88
C MET A 42 -1.52 7.69 -2.40
N GLU A 43 -1.98 8.59 -3.26
CA GLU A 43 -3.28 9.24 -3.09
C GLU A 43 -4.37 8.33 -3.60
N LEU A 44 -5.35 8.01 -2.75
CA LEU A 44 -6.44 7.10 -3.05
C LEU A 44 -7.79 7.72 -2.68
N ASP A 45 -8.80 7.48 -3.50
CA ASP A 45 -10.17 7.94 -3.24
C ASP A 45 -10.97 7.01 -2.32
N TRP A 46 -10.33 5.92 -1.88
CA TRP A 46 -10.91 4.89 -1.00
C TRP A 46 -9.80 4.11 -0.30
N GLY A 47 -10.12 3.43 0.79
CA GLY A 47 -9.22 2.51 1.48
C GLY A 47 -8.74 3.01 2.84
N MET A 48 -8.03 2.15 3.54
CA MET A 48 -7.48 2.43 4.87
C MET A 48 -6.40 3.51 4.81
N THR A 49 -6.25 4.23 5.90
CA THR A 49 -5.20 5.25 6.09
C THR A 49 -3.93 4.70 6.73
N GLU A 50 -3.93 3.42 7.07
CA GLU A 50 -2.79 2.70 7.64
C GLU A 50 -2.04 1.95 6.54
N MET A 51 -0.82 1.47 6.87
CA MET A 51 -0.05 0.63 5.97
C MET A 51 -0.79 -0.67 5.68
N MET A 52 -1.02 -0.95 4.41
CA MET A 52 -1.76 -2.11 3.94
C MET A 52 -0.86 -3.01 3.10
N ALA A 53 -0.71 -4.26 3.53
CA ALA A 53 0.02 -5.27 2.80
C ALA A 53 -0.92 -5.97 1.81
N VAL A 54 -0.64 -5.88 0.53
CA VAL A 54 -1.45 -6.46 -0.55
C VAL A 54 -0.60 -7.45 -1.34
N GLU A 55 -1.12 -8.64 -1.56
CA GLU A 55 -0.53 -9.62 -2.48
C GLU A 55 -1.21 -9.56 -3.86
N ALA A 56 -0.54 -10.07 -4.88
CA ALA A 56 -1.08 -10.04 -6.25
C ALA A 56 -2.40 -10.81 -6.41
N ALA A 57 -2.63 -11.83 -5.59
CA ALA A 57 -3.89 -12.57 -5.57
C ALA A 57 -5.02 -11.71 -4.98
N ASP A 58 -4.79 -11.10 -3.82
CA ASP A 58 -5.76 -10.25 -3.13
C ASP A 58 -6.10 -9.02 -3.97
N PHE A 59 -5.11 -8.44 -4.65
CA PHE A 59 -5.36 -7.34 -5.57
C PHE A 59 -6.33 -7.70 -6.71
N ARG A 60 -6.29 -8.92 -7.21
CA ARG A 60 -7.19 -9.36 -8.29
C ARG A 60 -8.61 -9.65 -7.80
N THR A 61 -8.75 -10.18 -6.60
CA THR A 61 -10.04 -10.60 -6.05
C THR A 61 -10.73 -9.50 -5.27
N ASP A 62 -9.97 -8.74 -4.47
CA ASP A 62 -10.49 -7.81 -3.48
C ASP A 62 -10.19 -6.33 -3.78
N SER A 63 -9.73 -6.01 -5.01
CA SER A 63 -9.35 -4.65 -5.40
C SER A 63 -10.45 -3.63 -5.11
N ARG A 64 -11.72 -3.96 -5.35
CA ARG A 64 -12.86 -3.08 -5.06
C ARG A 64 -13.04 -2.81 -3.58
N LYS A 65 -12.87 -3.82 -2.74
CA LYS A 65 -12.94 -3.70 -1.29
C LYS A 65 -11.80 -2.86 -0.75
N LEU A 66 -10.58 -3.09 -1.24
CA LEU A 66 -9.35 -2.45 -0.77
C LEU A 66 -9.22 -1.00 -1.28
N PHE A 67 -9.50 -0.78 -2.56
CA PHE A 67 -9.22 0.48 -3.27
C PHE A 67 -10.47 1.17 -3.83
N GLY A 68 -11.64 0.53 -3.77
CA GLY A 68 -12.89 1.04 -4.33
C GLY A 68 -13.05 0.85 -5.84
N TYR A 69 -12.06 0.30 -6.54
CA TYR A 69 -12.02 0.16 -7.98
C TYR A 69 -11.69 -1.27 -8.40
N ASP A 70 -12.13 -1.65 -9.58
CA ASP A 70 -11.75 -2.93 -10.19
C ASP A 70 -10.26 -2.93 -10.52
N TYR A 71 -9.60 -4.09 -10.39
CA TYR A 71 -8.16 -4.19 -10.67
C TYR A 71 -7.78 -3.87 -12.13
N LEU A 72 -8.73 -3.92 -13.08
CA LEU A 72 -8.52 -3.53 -14.48
C LEU A 72 -8.78 -2.06 -14.75
N SER A 73 -9.35 -1.31 -13.79
CA SER A 73 -9.63 0.12 -13.97
C SER A 73 -8.36 0.96 -14.17
N ASP A 74 -8.53 2.14 -14.75
CA ASP A 74 -7.42 3.04 -15.00
C ASP A 74 -6.81 3.58 -13.70
N GLU A 75 -7.62 3.74 -12.66
CA GLU A 75 -7.20 4.20 -11.33
C GLU A 75 -6.24 3.20 -10.66
N MET A 76 -6.35 1.91 -11.00
CA MET A 76 -5.51 0.85 -10.46
C MET A 76 -4.28 0.53 -11.34
N LYS A 77 -4.06 1.33 -12.38
CA LYS A 77 -2.96 1.10 -13.32
C LYS A 77 -1.60 1.04 -12.63
N ASP A 78 -1.30 1.98 -11.77
CA ASP A 78 0.02 2.05 -11.11
C ASP A 78 0.25 0.85 -10.20
N ILE A 79 -0.76 0.43 -9.42
CA ILE A 79 -0.68 -0.76 -8.58
C ILE A 79 -0.56 -2.02 -9.43
N ARG A 80 -1.30 -2.10 -10.53
CA ARG A 80 -1.23 -3.22 -11.48
C ARG A 80 0.16 -3.36 -12.10
N GLU A 81 0.78 -2.25 -12.48
CA GLU A 81 2.15 -2.23 -13.01
C GLU A 81 3.17 -2.68 -11.94
N LEU A 82 3.00 -2.27 -10.69
CA LEU A 82 3.85 -2.76 -9.59
C LEU A 82 3.76 -4.29 -9.47
N PHE A 83 2.57 -4.87 -9.56
CA PHE A 83 2.37 -6.32 -9.46
C PHE A 83 2.86 -7.13 -10.67
N LEU A 84 3.27 -6.51 -11.77
CA LEU A 84 3.98 -7.24 -12.83
C LEU A 84 5.30 -7.82 -12.32
N HIS A 85 5.89 -7.22 -11.31
CA HIS A 85 7.22 -7.55 -10.82
C HIS A 85 7.30 -7.72 -9.29
N ALA A 86 6.38 -7.14 -8.53
CA ALA A 86 6.31 -7.27 -7.10
C ALA A 86 5.49 -8.50 -6.68
N LYS A 87 5.93 -9.19 -5.64
CA LYS A 87 5.16 -10.25 -4.99
C LYS A 87 4.13 -9.67 -4.05
N LYS A 88 4.54 -8.63 -3.31
CA LYS A 88 3.75 -7.95 -2.29
C LYS A 88 3.99 -6.44 -2.40
N VAL A 89 2.94 -5.67 -2.24
CA VAL A 89 3.03 -4.21 -2.20
C VAL A 89 2.49 -3.73 -0.85
N LEU A 90 3.30 -2.96 -0.16
CA LEU A 90 2.91 -2.21 1.03
C LEU A 90 2.41 -0.86 0.56
N VAL A 91 1.11 -0.66 0.62
CA VAL A 91 0.46 0.58 0.18
C VAL A 91 0.07 1.40 1.40
N TYR A 92 0.49 2.65 1.42
CA TYR A 92 0.06 3.63 2.41
C TYR A 92 -0.75 4.73 1.74
N ARG A 93 -1.94 5.01 2.27
CA ARG A 93 -2.77 6.07 1.78
C ARG A 93 -2.31 7.41 2.34
N LEU A 94 -1.79 8.29 1.48
CA LEU A 94 -1.24 9.59 1.85
C LEU A 94 -2.29 10.65 2.18
N ASN A 95 -3.47 10.53 1.57
CA ASN A 95 -4.51 11.53 1.66
C ASN A 95 -5.66 11.08 2.59
N GLY A 96 -6.36 12.05 3.12
CA GLY A 96 -7.56 11.86 3.94
C GLY A 96 -8.82 12.34 3.20
N GLY A 97 -9.80 12.76 3.98
CA GLY A 97 -11.07 13.31 3.48
C GLY A 97 -12.21 13.04 4.44
N GLU A 98 -13.43 13.28 3.95
CA GLU A 98 -14.67 13.02 4.67
C GLU A 98 -15.37 11.77 4.15
N LYS A 99 -16.10 11.09 5.03
CA LYS A 99 -16.90 9.92 4.68
C LYS A 99 -18.23 10.35 4.09
N ALA A 100 -18.64 9.73 2.98
CA ALA A 100 -19.98 9.92 2.43
C ALA A 100 -21.03 9.30 3.36
N LYS A 101 -22.21 9.93 3.43
CA LYS A 101 -23.34 9.51 4.27
C LYS A 101 -24.66 9.65 3.54
N ALA A 102 -25.61 8.81 3.91
CA ALA A 102 -27.01 8.95 3.52
C ALA A 102 -27.92 8.63 4.70
N THR A 103 -28.99 9.38 4.87
CA THR A 103 -30.03 9.11 5.86
C THR A 103 -31.33 8.75 5.14
N ILE A 104 -31.86 7.58 5.43
CA ILE A 104 -33.07 7.00 4.81
C ILE A 104 -34.02 6.64 5.94
N GLY A 105 -34.96 7.54 6.23
CA GLY A 105 -35.83 7.39 7.40
C GLY A 105 -35.03 7.26 8.69
N ASN A 106 -35.14 6.12 9.35
CA ASN A 106 -34.44 5.81 10.60
C ASN A 106 -33.04 5.21 10.42
N LEU A 107 -32.64 4.91 9.17
CA LEU A 107 -31.34 4.33 8.83
C LEU A 107 -30.37 5.42 8.39
N THR A 108 -29.17 5.42 8.97
CA THR A 108 -28.03 6.19 8.46
C THR A 108 -26.97 5.22 7.96
N ALA A 109 -26.66 5.32 6.68
CA ALA A 109 -25.58 4.59 6.02
C ALA A 109 -24.37 5.52 5.89
N THR A 110 -23.20 5.08 6.36
CA THR A 110 -21.94 5.83 6.31
C THR A 110 -20.89 5.00 5.59
N ALA A 111 -20.21 5.59 4.61
CA ALA A 111 -19.11 4.93 3.92
C ALA A 111 -18.03 4.47 4.91
N LYS A 112 -17.49 3.26 4.71
CA LYS A 112 -16.47 2.68 5.59
C LYS A 112 -15.20 3.53 5.62
N TYR A 113 -14.79 4.01 4.45
CA TYR A 113 -13.60 4.86 4.29
C TYR A 113 -13.99 6.26 3.78
N ALA A 114 -13.16 7.24 4.12
CA ALA A 114 -13.27 8.59 3.58
C ALA A 114 -12.85 8.61 2.10
N GLY A 115 -13.40 9.53 1.33
CA GLY A 115 -13.00 9.72 -0.06
C GLY A 115 -14.17 9.92 -1.00
N LYS A 116 -13.89 10.45 -2.18
CA LYS A 116 -14.89 10.72 -3.23
C LYS A 116 -15.61 9.46 -3.69
N ARG A 117 -14.93 8.32 -3.67
CA ARG A 117 -15.50 7.02 -4.09
C ARG A 117 -16.70 6.61 -3.24
N GLY A 118 -16.78 7.09 -1.99
CA GLY A 118 -17.93 6.87 -1.13
C GLY A 118 -19.24 7.45 -1.69
N ASN A 119 -19.19 8.46 -2.56
CA ASN A 119 -20.38 9.04 -3.18
C ASN A 119 -21.00 8.15 -4.26
N ASP A 120 -20.26 7.15 -4.76
CA ASP A 120 -20.75 6.17 -5.73
C ASP A 120 -21.46 4.99 -5.06
N LEU A 121 -21.47 4.96 -3.73
CA LEU A 121 -22.26 4.00 -2.96
C LEU A 121 -23.73 4.40 -2.96
N SER A 122 -24.62 3.44 -3.16
CA SER A 122 -26.05 3.63 -3.04
C SER A 122 -26.71 2.50 -2.28
N ILE A 123 -27.77 2.84 -1.53
CA ILE A 123 -28.55 1.89 -0.74
C ILE A 123 -29.94 1.80 -1.36
N VAL A 124 -30.35 0.58 -1.66
CA VAL A 124 -31.71 0.23 -2.10
C VAL A 124 -32.35 -0.59 -1.00
N ILE A 125 -33.58 -0.24 -0.62
CA ILE A 125 -34.35 -0.95 0.41
C ILE A 125 -35.70 -1.33 -0.21
N MET A 126 -35.97 -2.61 -0.29
CA MET A 126 -37.22 -3.15 -0.81
C MET A 126 -37.89 -4.03 0.24
N GLU A 127 -39.21 -4.10 0.23
CA GLU A 127 -39.95 -5.07 1.04
C GLU A 127 -39.58 -6.48 0.57
N ASN A 128 -39.28 -7.37 1.52
CA ASN A 128 -39.00 -8.76 1.21
C ASN A 128 -40.28 -9.45 0.79
N VAL A 129 -40.20 -10.24 -0.30
CA VAL A 129 -41.38 -10.92 -0.90
C VAL A 129 -41.77 -12.19 -0.15
N ASP A 130 -40.79 -12.80 0.52
CA ASP A 130 -40.94 -14.11 1.17
C ASP A 130 -41.31 -13.98 2.67
N GLU A 131 -40.87 -12.87 3.30
CA GLU A 131 -41.06 -12.65 4.75
C GLU A 131 -41.73 -11.30 5.02
N ASP A 132 -42.99 -11.32 5.45
CA ASP A 132 -43.77 -10.11 5.77
C ASP A 132 -43.12 -9.33 6.94
N GLY A 133 -42.96 -8.03 6.77
CA GLY A 133 -42.30 -7.16 7.73
C GLY A 133 -40.78 -7.11 7.70
N PHE A 134 -40.16 -7.84 6.78
CA PHE A 134 -38.73 -7.76 6.51
C PHE A 134 -38.45 -6.93 5.24
N PHE A 135 -37.22 -6.42 5.16
CA PHE A 135 -36.73 -5.65 4.02
C PHE A 135 -35.38 -6.20 3.54
N ASP A 136 -35.22 -6.23 2.23
CA ASP A 136 -33.94 -6.50 1.59
C ASP A 136 -33.20 -5.16 1.40
N VAL A 137 -32.07 -5.05 2.08
CA VAL A 137 -31.17 -3.89 2.01
C VAL A 137 -29.97 -4.23 1.16
N MET A 138 -29.90 -3.63 -0.01
CA MET A 138 -28.85 -3.86 -0.98
C MET A 138 -27.92 -2.66 -1.03
N THR A 139 -26.61 -2.93 -0.92
CA THR A 139 -25.54 -1.95 -1.10
C THR A 139 -24.95 -2.11 -2.50
N TYR A 140 -24.95 -1.03 -3.26
CA TYR A 140 -24.32 -0.98 -4.58
C TYR A 140 -23.09 -0.07 -4.56
N LEU A 141 -22.06 -0.44 -5.31
CA LEU A 141 -20.95 0.43 -5.66
C LEU A 141 -21.02 0.71 -7.17
N GLY A 142 -21.44 1.91 -7.53
CA GLY A 142 -21.84 2.24 -8.90
C GLY A 142 -23.06 1.43 -9.33
N THR A 143 -22.89 0.55 -10.31
CA THR A 143 -23.96 -0.34 -10.83
C THR A 143 -23.88 -1.78 -10.31
N GLU A 144 -22.87 -2.10 -9.51
CA GLU A 144 -22.65 -3.47 -9.06
C GLU A 144 -23.11 -3.68 -7.64
N LEU A 145 -23.81 -4.79 -7.43
CA LEU A 145 -24.24 -5.23 -6.11
C LEU A 145 -23.02 -5.65 -5.29
N ALA A 146 -22.78 -4.92 -4.19
CA ALA A 146 -21.66 -5.18 -3.29
C ALA A 146 -22.06 -6.05 -2.11
N ASP A 147 -23.28 -5.88 -1.59
CA ASP A 147 -23.81 -6.66 -0.46
C ASP A 147 -25.33 -6.64 -0.46
N SER A 148 -25.94 -7.69 0.11
CA SER A 148 -27.38 -7.79 0.31
C SER A 148 -27.68 -8.43 1.66
N GLN A 149 -28.52 -7.79 2.47
CA GLN A 149 -28.93 -8.24 3.79
C GLN A 149 -30.43 -8.12 3.95
N THR A 150 -31.05 -9.04 4.65
CA THR A 150 -32.48 -9.02 5.00
C THR A 150 -32.63 -8.69 6.49
N ALA A 151 -33.38 -7.65 6.83
CA ALA A 151 -33.62 -7.23 8.21
C ALA A 151 -35.01 -6.61 8.35
N ALA A 152 -35.60 -6.73 9.54
CA ALA A 152 -36.87 -6.08 9.87
C ALA A 152 -36.67 -4.62 10.32
N THR A 153 -35.51 -4.32 10.91
CA THR A 153 -35.22 -3.01 11.52
C THR A 153 -33.78 -2.58 11.21
N ALA A 154 -33.53 -1.26 11.35
CA ALA A 154 -32.22 -0.68 11.07
C ALA A 154 -31.10 -1.22 11.97
N ASP A 155 -31.42 -1.53 13.23
CA ASP A 155 -30.47 -2.13 14.21
C ASP A 155 -30.18 -3.61 13.93
N GLY A 156 -30.95 -4.28 13.08
CA GLY A 156 -30.70 -5.64 12.63
C GLY A 156 -29.62 -5.73 11.52
N LEU A 157 -29.27 -4.62 10.89
CA LEU A 157 -28.26 -4.58 9.83
C LEU A 157 -26.85 -4.66 10.39
N LYS A 158 -25.98 -5.38 9.69
CA LYS A 158 -24.56 -5.51 10.01
C LYS A 158 -23.74 -4.64 9.06
N GLU A 159 -22.61 -4.14 9.55
CA GLU A 159 -21.64 -3.49 8.64
C GLU A 159 -21.16 -4.47 7.56
N ASN A 160 -20.92 -3.92 6.38
CA ASN A 160 -20.32 -4.67 5.28
C ASN A 160 -18.95 -4.08 4.88
N ASP A 161 -18.38 -4.54 3.79
CA ASP A 161 -17.06 -4.09 3.34
C ASP A 161 -17.02 -2.62 2.90
N PHE A 162 -18.17 -2.01 2.61
CA PHE A 162 -18.28 -0.67 2.06
C PHE A 162 -19.00 0.33 2.95
N VAL A 163 -19.95 -0.13 3.76
CA VAL A 163 -20.86 0.73 4.51
C VAL A 163 -21.03 0.24 5.94
N THR A 164 -21.04 1.18 6.88
CA THR A 164 -21.49 0.98 8.24
C THR A 164 -22.91 1.53 8.40
N PHE A 165 -23.78 0.75 9.00
CA PHE A 165 -25.17 1.13 9.25
C PHE A 165 -25.35 1.56 10.70
N SER A 166 -26.21 2.57 10.89
CA SER A 166 -26.60 3.02 12.22
C SER A 166 -28.05 3.52 12.18
N GLY A 167 -28.74 3.39 13.31
CA GLY A 167 -30.14 3.76 13.42
C GLY A 167 -30.93 2.69 14.16
N THR A 168 -32.18 2.98 14.49
CA THR A 168 -33.07 2.05 15.20
C THR A 168 -34.52 2.19 14.66
N GLY A 169 -35.25 1.07 14.68
CA GLY A 169 -36.67 1.07 14.26
C GLY A 169 -36.86 0.66 12.82
N ALA A 170 -38.08 0.84 12.32
CA ALA A 170 -38.51 0.35 11.02
C ALA A 170 -37.71 0.95 9.85
N LEU A 171 -37.40 0.11 8.89
CA LEU A 171 -36.78 0.52 7.62
C LEU A 171 -37.81 1.20 6.72
N THR A 172 -37.33 2.07 5.84
CA THR A 172 -38.16 2.77 4.85
C THR A 172 -37.71 2.36 3.46
N ALA A 173 -38.62 1.87 2.64
CA ALA A 173 -38.34 1.48 1.26
C ALA A 173 -37.80 2.65 0.45
N THR A 174 -36.76 2.39 -0.37
CA THR A 174 -36.19 3.36 -1.31
C THR A 174 -35.67 2.62 -2.57
N ALA A 175 -35.94 3.23 -3.73
CA ALA A 175 -35.48 2.70 -5.00
C ALA A 175 -33.98 2.90 -5.26
N GLY A 176 -33.29 3.66 -4.40
CA GLY A 176 -31.86 3.92 -4.44
C GLY A 176 -31.53 5.31 -3.91
N THR A 177 -30.75 5.36 -2.84
CA THR A 177 -30.25 6.60 -2.25
C THR A 177 -28.73 6.58 -2.25
N TYR A 178 -28.12 7.52 -2.99
CA TYR A 178 -26.67 7.67 -3.00
C TYR A 178 -26.17 8.30 -1.71
N LEU A 179 -25.02 7.83 -1.25
CA LEU A 179 -24.29 8.51 -0.19
C LEU A 179 -23.66 9.80 -0.76
N THR A 180 -23.57 10.83 0.07
CA THR A 180 -23.05 12.14 -0.33
C THR A 180 -22.10 12.71 0.72
N GLY A 181 -21.34 13.76 0.35
CA GLY A 181 -20.42 14.44 1.26
C GLY A 181 -19.05 13.76 1.38
N GLY A 182 -18.79 12.69 0.63
CA GLY A 182 -17.45 12.11 0.54
C GLY A 182 -16.48 13.05 -0.17
N THR A 183 -15.36 13.35 0.46
CA THR A 183 -14.31 14.21 -0.10
C THR A 183 -12.94 13.55 0.00
N THR A 184 -12.05 13.92 -0.91
CA THR A 184 -10.65 13.50 -0.91
C THR A 184 -9.79 14.76 -0.78
N THR A 185 -8.89 14.78 0.20
CA THR A 185 -7.88 15.84 0.35
C THR A 185 -6.62 15.48 -0.44
N VAL A 186 -5.79 16.48 -0.73
CA VAL A 186 -4.48 16.27 -1.36
C VAL A 186 -3.45 15.90 -0.30
N ALA A 187 -2.49 15.07 -0.64
CA ALA A 187 -1.36 14.74 0.23
C ALA A 187 -0.48 15.98 0.47
N THR A 188 0.05 16.07 1.67
CA THR A 188 0.93 17.15 2.10
C THR A 188 2.30 16.59 2.51
N GLY A 189 3.29 17.47 2.72
CA GLY A 189 4.59 17.04 3.23
C GLY A 189 4.52 16.24 4.52
N SER A 190 3.58 16.58 5.42
CA SER A 190 3.34 15.81 6.65
C SER A 190 2.78 14.40 6.39
N SER A 191 2.01 14.21 5.32
CA SER A 191 1.53 12.89 4.93
C SER A 191 2.67 11.96 4.51
N TYR A 192 3.66 12.50 3.80
CA TYR A 192 4.86 11.75 3.43
C TYR A 192 5.75 11.44 4.64
N THR A 193 5.84 12.34 5.61
CA THR A 193 6.53 12.06 6.87
C THR A 193 5.88 10.92 7.62
N ALA A 194 4.56 10.96 7.80
CA ALA A 194 3.81 9.89 8.45
C ALA A 194 3.91 8.54 7.69
N PHE A 195 3.96 8.58 6.36
CA PHE A 195 4.20 7.40 5.54
C PHE A 195 5.58 6.79 5.82
N LEU A 196 6.63 7.60 5.87
CA LEU A 196 7.99 7.11 6.13
C LEU A 196 8.15 6.59 7.55
N GLU A 197 7.52 7.24 8.54
CA GLU A 197 7.45 6.73 9.92
C GLU A 197 6.74 5.37 10.00
N ALA A 198 5.65 5.19 9.25
CA ALA A 198 4.98 3.89 9.16
C ALA A 198 5.84 2.84 8.43
N ALA A 199 6.58 3.25 7.40
CA ALA A 199 7.46 2.37 6.64
C ALA A 199 8.68 1.88 7.45
N GLU A 200 9.13 2.64 8.44
CA GLU A 200 10.23 2.24 9.34
C GLU A 200 9.96 0.91 10.06
N ALA A 201 8.69 0.66 10.40
CA ALA A 201 8.28 -0.55 11.11
C ALA A 201 8.11 -1.78 10.19
N GLU A 202 8.19 -1.60 8.87
CA GLU A 202 7.89 -2.63 7.88
C GLU A 202 9.14 -3.18 7.22
N ASP A 203 9.07 -4.43 6.79
CA ASP A 203 10.14 -5.08 6.04
C ASP A 203 9.87 -5.02 4.53
N PHE A 204 10.65 -4.23 3.81
CA PHE A 204 10.52 -4.03 2.37
C PHE A 204 11.89 -4.01 1.66
N HIS A 205 11.89 -4.22 0.36
CA HIS A 205 13.11 -4.25 -0.45
C HIS A 205 13.26 -3.00 -1.32
N VAL A 206 12.13 -2.39 -1.69
CA VAL A 206 12.10 -1.19 -2.53
C VAL A 206 11.12 -0.19 -1.95
N LEU A 207 11.56 1.05 -1.83
CA LEU A 207 10.73 2.20 -1.52
C LEU A 207 10.58 3.05 -2.78
N ALA A 208 9.36 3.36 -3.20
CA ALA A 208 9.11 4.06 -4.46
C ALA A 208 8.43 5.42 -4.25
N TYR A 209 8.92 6.44 -4.95
CA TYR A 209 8.27 7.75 -5.06
C TYR A 209 8.37 8.26 -6.50
N ASN A 210 7.23 8.44 -7.14
CA ASN A 210 7.10 8.88 -8.53
C ASN A 210 6.75 10.37 -8.68
N GLY A 211 6.63 11.11 -7.57
CA GLY A 211 6.31 12.54 -7.59
C GLY A 211 7.48 13.40 -8.06
N SER A 212 7.15 14.64 -8.42
CA SER A 212 8.11 15.64 -8.92
C SER A 212 8.59 16.63 -7.85
N ASP A 213 7.98 16.63 -6.65
CA ASP A 213 8.33 17.58 -5.60
C ASP A 213 9.73 17.33 -5.03
N GLU A 214 10.62 18.32 -5.19
CA GLU A 214 12.01 18.24 -4.76
C GLU A 214 12.18 18.15 -3.24
N THR A 215 11.26 18.75 -2.48
CA THR A 215 11.30 18.69 -1.00
C THR A 215 10.99 17.28 -0.52
N THR A 216 9.98 16.67 -1.11
CA THR A 216 9.61 15.28 -0.83
C THR A 216 10.72 14.31 -1.27
N LYS A 217 11.34 14.50 -2.44
CA LYS A 217 12.50 13.69 -2.85
C LYS A 217 13.64 13.74 -1.83
N LYS A 218 13.98 14.94 -1.31
CA LYS A 218 15.00 15.10 -0.26
C LYS A 218 14.63 14.37 1.03
N LEU A 219 13.35 14.36 1.39
CA LEU A 219 12.86 13.61 2.54
C LEU A 219 13.12 12.10 2.37
N PHE A 220 12.80 11.53 1.20
CA PHE A 220 13.08 10.12 0.89
C PHE A 220 14.58 9.80 0.86
N VAL A 221 15.40 10.70 0.33
CA VAL A 221 16.87 10.57 0.33
C VAL A 221 17.41 10.50 1.76
N ASN A 222 16.99 11.44 2.61
CA ASN A 222 17.42 11.50 4.02
C ASN A 222 16.98 10.25 4.79
N PHE A 223 15.73 9.81 4.60
CA PHE A 223 15.21 8.57 5.19
C PHE A 223 16.03 7.36 4.76
N THR A 224 16.33 7.26 3.47
CA THR A 224 17.12 6.15 2.92
C THR A 224 18.53 6.09 3.51
N LYS A 225 19.20 7.24 3.59
CA LYS A 225 20.54 7.35 4.19
C LYS A 225 20.50 6.95 5.65
N TRP A 226 19.59 7.53 6.41
CA TRP A 226 19.45 7.25 7.83
C TRP A 226 19.18 5.75 8.10
N MET A 227 18.22 5.15 7.44
CA MET A 227 17.87 3.73 7.61
C MET A 227 19.03 2.80 7.24
N ARG A 228 19.80 3.14 6.19
CA ARG A 228 20.92 2.30 5.73
C ARG A 228 22.19 2.47 6.52
N GLU A 229 22.49 3.69 6.95
CA GLU A 229 23.75 4.05 7.61
C GLU A 229 23.66 3.89 9.13
N GLU A 230 22.56 4.30 9.75
CA GLU A 230 22.37 4.26 11.20
C GLU A 230 21.66 2.97 11.66
N GLU A 231 20.55 2.59 11.02
CA GLU A 231 19.77 1.41 11.40
C GLU A 231 20.25 0.12 10.72
N GLY A 232 21.07 0.24 9.68
CA GLY A 232 21.66 -0.92 8.97
C GLY A 232 20.69 -1.71 8.10
N VAL A 233 19.52 -1.17 7.80
CA VAL A 233 18.49 -1.82 6.96
C VAL A 233 18.86 -1.68 5.48
N LYS A 234 18.81 -2.78 4.72
CA LYS A 234 19.22 -2.83 3.31
C LYS A 234 18.02 -2.87 2.38
N PHE A 235 17.68 -1.74 1.79
CA PHE A 235 16.66 -1.58 0.73
C PHE A 235 17.14 -0.57 -0.32
N VAL A 236 16.39 -0.41 -1.38
CA VAL A 236 16.65 0.54 -2.46
C VAL A 236 15.49 1.51 -2.58
N THR A 237 15.78 2.80 -2.71
CA THR A 237 14.78 3.82 -2.99
C THR A 237 14.84 4.21 -4.46
N VAL A 238 13.67 4.22 -5.11
CA VAL A 238 13.52 4.60 -6.51
C VAL A 238 12.83 5.96 -6.59
N LEU A 239 13.50 6.93 -7.19
CA LEU A 239 13.04 8.31 -7.35
C LEU A 239 12.93 8.68 -8.82
N HIS A 240 11.92 9.47 -9.17
CA HIS A 240 11.78 10.05 -10.48
C HIS A 240 12.70 11.26 -10.64
N ASP A 241 13.58 11.21 -11.65
CA ASP A 241 14.45 12.30 -12.09
C ASP A 241 15.16 13.06 -10.96
N TYR A 242 16.00 12.33 -10.20
CA TYR A 242 16.78 12.89 -9.10
C TYR A 242 18.25 12.40 -9.14
N PRO A 243 19.03 12.80 -10.15
CA PRO A 243 20.41 12.34 -10.33
C PRO A 243 21.39 12.85 -9.26
N GLU A 244 20.99 13.86 -8.48
CA GLU A 244 21.83 14.49 -7.45
C GLU A 244 21.97 13.64 -6.19
N ALA A 245 21.13 12.62 -6.02
CA ALA A 245 21.24 11.69 -4.92
C ALA A 245 22.39 10.70 -5.17
N ASP A 246 23.61 11.14 -4.87
CA ASP A 246 24.81 10.29 -4.94
C ASP A 246 24.85 9.35 -3.72
N HIS A 247 24.15 8.23 -3.81
CA HIS A 247 24.08 7.22 -2.77
C HIS A 247 23.74 5.83 -3.35
N GLU A 248 24.45 4.78 -2.88
CA GLU A 248 24.30 3.40 -3.39
C GLU A 248 22.88 2.80 -3.24
N GLY A 249 22.11 3.28 -2.28
CA GLY A 249 20.73 2.84 -2.01
C GLY A 249 19.67 3.61 -2.80
N ILE A 250 20.05 4.53 -3.71
CA ILE A 250 19.10 5.36 -4.44
C ILE A 250 19.27 5.17 -5.94
N ILE A 251 18.17 4.92 -6.63
CA ILE A 251 18.08 4.80 -8.08
C ILE A 251 17.26 5.97 -8.61
N SER A 252 17.87 6.79 -9.46
CA SER A 252 17.17 7.84 -10.19
C SER A 252 16.74 7.32 -11.57
N VAL A 253 15.46 7.49 -11.90
CA VAL A 253 14.86 7.06 -13.16
C VAL A 253 14.34 8.28 -13.91
N GLY A 254 14.76 8.46 -15.15
CA GLY A 254 14.48 9.67 -15.96
C GLY A 254 13.02 9.83 -16.38
N THR A 255 12.16 8.79 -16.29
CA THR A 255 10.73 8.87 -16.57
C THR A 255 9.91 8.08 -15.57
N ALA A 256 8.74 8.56 -15.20
CA ALA A 256 7.84 7.89 -14.25
C ALA A 256 7.38 6.50 -14.74
N LYS A 257 7.30 6.28 -16.06
CA LYS A 257 6.92 4.97 -16.64
C LYS A 257 8.00 3.92 -16.45
N GLU A 258 9.27 4.31 -16.52
CA GLU A 258 10.40 3.38 -16.35
C GLU A 258 10.55 2.94 -14.89
N MET A 259 10.09 3.75 -13.96
CA MET A 259 10.19 3.48 -12.52
C MET A 259 9.48 2.19 -12.10
N VAL A 260 8.35 1.89 -12.70
CA VAL A 260 7.55 0.70 -12.37
C VAL A 260 8.25 -0.60 -12.75
N TYR A 261 8.98 -0.60 -13.88
CA TYR A 261 9.71 -1.78 -14.34
C TYR A 261 10.97 -2.09 -13.53
N TRP A 262 11.56 -1.07 -12.89
CA TRP A 262 12.82 -1.24 -12.14
C TRP A 262 12.64 -1.75 -10.72
N THR A 263 11.47 -1.52 -10.12
CA THR A 263 11.22 -1.90 -8.72
C THR A 263 11.31 -3.41 -8.45
N ALA A 264 11.12 -4.24 -9.45
CA ALA A 264 11.10 -5.69 -9.27
C ALA A 264 12.34 -6.42 -9.76
N HIS A 265 13.16 -5.79 -10.61
CA HIS A 265 14.33 -6.42 -11.22
C HIS A 265 15.67 -5.89 -10.70
N ALA A 266 15.70 -5.05 -9.69
CA ALA A 266 16.91 -4.50 -9.11
C ALA A 266 17.64 -5.49 -8.16
N PRO A 267 18.23 -6.56 -8.72
CA PRO A 267 19.52 -6.97 -8.24
C PRO A 267 20.51 -7.11 -9.41
N HIS A 268 21.53 -6.29 -9.44
CA HIS A 268 22.81 -6.53 -10.10
C HIS A 268 23.08 -6.05 -11.53
N ARG A 269 22.29 -5.22 -12.19
CA ARG A 269 22.80 -4.55 -13.42
C ARG A 269 22.36 -3.09 -13.50
N LEU A 270 23.33 -2.20 -13.32
CA LEU A 270 23.21 -0.81 -13.78
C LEU A 270 22.91 -0.81 -15.30
N PRO A 271 21.98 0.01 -15.79
CA PRO A 271 21.76 0.15 -17.24
C PRO A 271 23.08 0.64 -17.87
N ARG A 272 23.53 -0.04 -18.90
CA ARG A 272 24.57 0.52 -19.77
C ARG A 272 23.98 1.79 -20.36
N LYS A 273 24.63 2.92 -20.15
CA LYS A 273 24.38 4.14 -20.93
C LYS A 273 24.36 3.76 -22.40
N THR A 274 23.20 3.76 -23.02
CA THR A 274 23.10 3.68 -24.49
C THR A 274 23.80 4.89 -25.03
N GLY A 275 24.91 4.64 -25.69
CA GLY A 275 25.73 5.67 -26.28
C GLY A 275 24.90 6.56 -27.20
N THR A 276 25.03 7.84 -27.03
CA THR A 276 24.67 8.88 -28.00
C THR A 276 25.12 8.43 -29.36
N ALA A 277 24.17 8.20 -30.27
CA ALA A 277 24.46 8.09 -31.69
C ALA A 277 25.05 9.43 -32.13
N LEU A 278 26.27 9.40 -32.59
CA LEU A 278 26.91 10.53 -33.24
C LEU A 278 26.10 10.92 -34.49
N PRO A 279 25.84 12.20 -34.74
CA PRO A 279 25.24 12.63 -36.00
C PRO A 279 26.21 12.30 -37.14
N GLN A 280 25.74 11.53 -38.10
CA GLN A 280 26.45 11.37 -39.36
C GLN A 280 26.45 12.70 -40.09
N CYS A 281 27.63 13.27 -40.27
CA CYS A 281 27.86 14.33 -41.26
C CYS A 281 27.70 13.74 -42.67
N LEU A 282 26.83 14.36 -43.43
CA LEU A 282 26.93 14.57 -44.88
C LEU A 282 26.68 16.04 -45.17
#